data_473618e1566aa44915daa52acebcfde4
#
_entry.id   473618e1566aa44915daa52acebcfde4
#
_cell.length_a   1.000
_cell.length_b   1.000
_cell.length_c   1.000
_cell.angle_alpha   90.00
_cell.angle_beta   90.00
_cell.angle_gamma   90.00
#
_symmetry.space_group_name_H-M   'P 1'
#
loop_
_entity.id
_entity.type
_entity.pdbx_description
1 polymer ?
#
loop_
_entity_poly.entity_id
_entity_poly.type
_entity_poly.pdbx_seq_one_letter_code
_entity_poly.pdbx_strand_id
1 'polypeptide(L)'
;TATFGPRYPRGKEYRQRLELLAAKLAPPEGSREAVQSREAVAQAQAELLDLSREAQLANPLLDFDKLLLVRRGNQAPKLGLPQNWQSNSSLPQSGFDDEIMVLSPVRPDGQLSTLFRPRPGQFVGDVDLHFSSQKMLFSMIGDNGRWQIFELNSDGSGLRQLTGEQPDVDSYDACYLPDGRILFTSTAYFVGVPCVYGNSHVATLYRMDAGGGNIRQLCFDQEHDWCPTVLNNGRVLYSRW
;
A
#
# COMPACT_ATOMS: atom_id res chain seq x y z
N THR A 1 1.72 -23.25 -10.54
CA THR A 1 2.72 -24.32 -10.86
C THR A 1 3.49 -24.02 -12.13
N ALA A 2 2.83 -23.65 -13.23
CA ALA A 2 3.53 -23.34 -14.49
C ALA A 2 4.52 -22.18 -14.35
N THR A 3 4.13 -21.11 -13.66
CA THR A 3 4.94 -19.88 -13.47
C THR A 3 6.19 -20.13 -12.62
N PHE A 4 6.09 -20.93 -11.57
CA PHE A 4 7.17 -21.10 -10.59
C PHE A 4 7.95 -22.39 -10.77
N GLY A 5 7.41 -23.40 -11.51
CA GLY A 5 8.07 -24.66 -11.77
C GLY A 5 8.58 -25.36 -10.49
N PRO A 6 9.88 -25.74 -10.46
CA PRO A 6 10.49 -26.41 -9.30
C PRO A 6 10.50 -25.59 -8.02
N ARG A 7 10.42 -24.25 -8.10
CA ARG A 7 10.35 -23.37 -6.91
C ARG A 7 9.04 -23.49 -6.15
N TYR A 8 8.02 -24.16 -6.70
CA TYR A 8 6.75 -24.43 -6.03
C TYR A 8 6.52 -25.95 -5.94
N PRO A 9 7.29 -26.67 -5.12
CA PRO A 9 7.37 -28.13 -5.16
C PRO A 9 6.06 -28.83 -4.83
N ARG A 10 5.24 -28.25 -3.93
CA ARG A 10 3.94 -28.81 -3.54
C ARG A 10 2.79 -28.48 -4.49
N GLY A 11 3.04 -27.77 -5.58
CA GLY A 11 1.98 -27.35 -6.50
C GLY A 11 1.19 -28.49 -7.16
N LYS A 12 1.84 -29.64 -7.38
CA LYS A 12 1.16 -30.86 -7.88
C LYS A 12 0.25 -31.46 -6.81
N GLU A 13 0.71 -31.54 -5.58
CA GLU A 13 -0.06 -32.02 -4.43
C GLU A 13 -1.33 -31.18 -4.23
N TYR A 14 -1.20 -29.84 -4.23
CA TYR A 14 -2.35 -28.94 -4.09
C TYR A 14 -3.39 -29.13 -5.19
N ARG A 15 -2.95 -29.34 -6.43
CA ARG A 15 -3.84 -29.65 -7.55
C ARG A 15 -4.60 -30.96 -7.32
N GLN A 16 -3.91 -32.03 -6.93
CA GLN A 16 -4.54 -33.31 -6.64
C GLN A 16 -5.57 -33.22 -5.52
N ARG A 17 -5.26 -32.50 -4.44
CA ARG A 17 -6.20 -32.25 -3.34
C ARG A 17 -7.44 -31.48 -3.82
N LEU A 18 -7.25 -30.46 -4.68
CA LEU A 18 -8.37 -29.71 -5.27
C LEU A 18 -9.25 -30.59 -6.14
N GLU A 19 -8.67 -31.47 -6.96
CA GLU A 19 -9.39 -32.43 -7.82
C GLU A 19 -10.19 -33.44 -6.96
N LEU A 20 -9.61 -33.92 -5.86
CA LEU A 20 -10.31 -34.80 -4.91
C LEU A 20 -11.48 -34.08 -4.21
N LEU A 21 -11.32 -32.81 -3.82
CA LEU A 21 -12.42 -32.03 -3.28
C LEU A 21 -13.54 -31.81 -4.30
N ALA A 22 -13.19 -31.50 -5.54
CA ALA A 22 -14.16 -31.36 -6.62
C ALA A 22 -14.92 -32.67 -6.87
N ALA A 23 -14.24 -33.81 -6.85
CA ALA A 23 -14.87 -35.12 -6.99
C ALA A 23 -15.83 -35.46 -5.84
N LYS A 24 -15.51 -35.10 -4.60
CA LYS A 24 -16.41 -35.25 -3.44
C LYS A 24 -17.71 -34.45 -3.60
N LEU A 25 -17.67 -33.32 -4.30
CA LEU A 25 -18.81 -32.42 -4.51
C LEU A 25 -19.56 -32.70 -5.82
N ALA A 26 -19.01 -33.54 -6.70
CA ALA A 26 -19.68 -33.91 -7.93
C ALA A 26 -20.92 -34.79 -7.63
N PRO A 27 -22.08 -34.53 -8.27
CA PRO A 27 -23.23 -35.42 -8.15
C PRO A 27 -22.88 -36.82 -8.68
N PRO A 28 -23.43 -37.88 -8.11
CA PRO A 28 -23.24 -39.23 -8.63
C PRO A 28 -23.69 -39.33 -10.10
N GLU A 29 -22.98 -40.06 -10.94
CA GLU A 29 -23.36 -40.27 -12.33
C GLU A 29 -24.80 -40.82 -12.40
N GLY A 30 -25.66 -40.13 -13.15
CA GLY A 30 -27.06 -40.54 -13.38
C GLY A 30 -28.11 -39.99 -12.41
N SER A 31 -27.72 -39.20 -11.37
CA SER A 31 -28.70 -38.57 -10.49
C SER A 31 -28.92 -37.11 -10.90
N ARG A 32 -30.16 -36.76 -11.28
CA ARG A 32 -30.57 -35.37 -11.54
C ARG A 32 -30.78 -34.53 -10.26
N GLU A 33 -30.74 -35.14 -9.09
CA GLU A 33 -31.00 -34.49 -7.78
C GLU A 33 -30.16 -35.13 -6.66
N ALA A 34 -28.84 -34.99 -6.70
CA ALA A 34 -28.08 -35.24 -5.49
C ALA A 34 -28.02 -33.92 -4.70
N VAL A 35 -29.00 -33.68 -3.86
CA VAL A 35 -28.88 -32.65 -2.81
C VAL A 35 -27.83 -33.13 -1.82
N GLN A 36 -26.62 -32.62 -1.96
CA GLN A 36 -25.58 -32.83 -0.95
C GLN A 36 -26.07 -32.21 0.36
N SER A 37 -25.81 -32.88 1.47
CA SER A 37 -26.20 -32.33 2.78
C SER A 37 -25.50 -30.98 3.00
N ARG A 38 -26.18 -30.04 3.65
CA ARG A 38 -25.57 -28.74 3.99
C ARG A 38 -24.25 -28.91 4.75
N GLU A 39 -24.13 -29.95 5.55
CA GLU A 39 -22.93 -30.29 6.31
C GLU A 39 -21.76 -30.70 5.40
N ALA A 40 -22.02 -31.53 4.39
CA ALA A 40 -20.99 -31.95 3.43
C ALA A 40 -20.46 -30.75 2.62
N VAL A 41 -21.34 -29.83 2.22
CA VAL A 41 -20.95 -28.60 1.52
C VAL A 41 -20.14 -27.68 2.45
N ALA A 42 -20.56 -27.49 3.70
CA ALA A 42 -19.86 -26.67 4.67
C ALA A 42 -18.45 -27.23 4.98
N GLN A 43 -18.35 -28.57 5.12
CA GLN A 43 -17.06 -29.23 5.33
C GLN A 43 -16.13 -29.04 4.13
N ALA A 44 -16.64 -29.24 2.92
CA ALA A 44 -15.84 -29.06 1.70
C ALA A 44 -15.40 -27.60 1.51
N GLN A 45 -16.24 -26.63 1.90
CA GLN A 45 -15.85 -25.21 1.92
C GLN A 45 -14.71 -24.95 2.89
N ALA A 46 -14.76 -25.50 4.10
CA ALA A 46 -13.68 -25.38 5.07
C ALA A 46 -12.39 -25.99 4.55
N GLU A 47 -12.43 -27.23 4.02
CA GLU A 47 -11.27 -27.91 3.41
C GLU A 47 -10.68 -27.10 2.23
N LEU A 48 -11.53 -26.47 1.41
CA LEU A 48 -11.10 -25.62 0.30
C LEU A 48 -10.40 -24.34 0.78
N LEU A 49 -10.94 -23.71 1.81
CA LEU A 49 -10.33 -22.50 2.40
C LEU A 49 -8.96 -22.81 3.01
N ASP A 50 -8.83 -23.94 3.70
CA ASP A 50 -7.56 -24.37 4.28
C ASP A 50 -6.54 -24.73 3.20
N LEU A 51 -6.97 -25.45 2.16
CA LEU A 51 -6.12 -25.76 1.00
C LEU A 51 -5.68 -24.48 0.28
N SER A 52 -6.57 -23.53 0.08
CA SER A 52 -6.27 -22.23 -0.54
C SER A 52 -5.23 -21.47 0.26
N ARG A 53 -5.42 -21.37 1.59
CA ARG A 53 -4.48 -20.72 2.51
C ARG A 53 -3.11 -21.37 2.47
N GLU A 54 -3.05 -22.70 2.58
CA GLU A 54 -1.80 -23.46 2.54
C GLU A 54 -1.06 -23.25 1.21
N ALA A 55 -1.77 -23.31 0.09
CA ALA A 55 -1.20 -23.11 -1.24
C ALA A 55 -0.69 -21.69 -1.44
N GLN A 56 -1.41 -20.67 -0.93
CA GLN A 56 -0.98 -19.27 -1.02
C GLN A 56 0.25 -19.00 -0.17
N LEU A 57 0.31 -19.52 1.06
CA LEU A 57 1.46 -19.33 1.96
C LEU A 57 2.71 -20.11 1.50
N ALA A 58 2.54 -21.12 0.69
CA ALA A 58 3.66 -21.85 0.05
C ALA A 58 4.19 -21.14 -1.22
N ASN A 59 3.68 -19.94 -1.55
CA ASN A 59 4.12 -19.20 -2.72
C ASN A 59 5.59 -18.75 -2.56
N PRO A 60 6.48 -19.08 -3.51
CA PRO A 60 7.90 -18.71 -3.43
C PRO A 60 8.17 -17.18 -3.41
N LEU A 61 7.18 -16.35 -3.72
CA LEU A 61 7.30 -14.90 -3.58
C LEU A 61 7.11 -14.42 -2.13
N LEU A 62 6.63 -15.29 -1.24
CA LEU A 62 6.51 -14.99 0.20
C LEU A 62 7.75 -15.47 0.99
N ASP A 63 8.91 -15.44 0.35
CA ASP A 63 10.20 -15.78 0.96
C ASP A 63 10.76 -14.59 1.75
N PHE A 64 9.97 -14.11 2.71
CA PHE A 64 10.36 -13.05 3.64
C PHE A 64 9.60 -13.22 4.97
N ASP A 65 10.25 -12.83 6.08
CA ASP A 65 9.74 -13.06 7.42
C ASP A 65 8.90 -11.90 7.97
N LYS A 66 8.98 -10.72 7.36
CA LYS A 66 8.33 -9.51 7.84
C LYS A 66 7.55 -8.82 6.73
N LEU A 67 6.33 -8.44 7.01
CA LEU A 67 5.48 -7.63 6.12
C LEU A 67 5.15 -6.30 6.80
N LEU A 68 5.48 -5.22 6.10
CA LEU A 68 5.10 -3.87 6.50
C LEU A 68 3.66 -3.59 6.09
N LEU A 69 2.85 -3.05 6.99
CA LEU A 69 1.47 -2.66 6.72
C LEU A 69 1.09 -1.36 7.41
N VAL A 70 0.08 -0.69 6.86
CA VAL A 70 -0.60 0.41 7.53
C VAL A 70 -1.90 -0.13 8.13
N ARG A 71 -2.02 -0.10 9.46
CA ARG A 71 -3.29 -0.34 10.15
C ARG A 71 -4.05 0.97 10.22
N ARG A 72 -5.30 0.93 9.82
CA ARG A 72 -6.20 2.09 9.85
C ARG A 72 -7.41 1.78 10.72
N GLY A 73 -7.82 2.76 11.53
CA GLY A 73 -9.02 2.62 12.35
C GLY A 73 -10.28 2.49 11.49
N ASN A 74 -11.22 1.65 11.89
CA ASN A 74 -12.46 1.42 11.14
C ASN A 74 -13.42 2.63 11.14
N GLN A 75 -13.21 3.61 12.01
CA GLN A 75 -13.93 4.88 12.09
C GLN A 75 -13.15 6.03 11.45
N ALA A 76 -11.96 5.77 10.89
CA ALA A 76 -11.17 6.78 10.23
C ALA A 76 -11.89 7.37 9.00
N PRO A 77 -11.58 8.61 8.60
CA PRO A 77 -12.06 9.18 7.34
C PRO A 77 -11.77 8.24 6.18
N LYS A 78 -12.74 8.08 5.29
CA LYS A 78 -12.59 7.22 4.11
C LYS A 78 -11.56 7.82 3.15
N LEU A 79 -10.72 6.95 2.61
CA LEU A 79 -9.84 7.28 1.49
C LEU A 79 -10.54 6.92 0.18
N GLY A 80 -10.21 7.63 -0.88
CA GLY A 80 -10.83 7.45 -2.18
C GLY A 80 -11.85 8.53 -2.53
N LEU A 81 -12.24 8.62 -3.79
CA LEU A 81 -13.17 9.63 -4.28
C LEU A 81 -14.58 9.47 -3.65
N PRO A 82 -15.25 10.58 -3.30
CA PRO A 82 -14.83 11.96 -3.49
C PRO A 82 -13.99 12.55 -2.35
N GLN A 83 -13.65 11.80 -1.31
CA GLN A 83 -13.01 12.33 -0.10
C GLN A 83 -11.59 12.83 -0.34
N ASN A 84 -10.85 12.21 -1.24
CA ASN A 84 -9.48 12.58 -1.56
C ASN A 84 -9.24 12.85 -3.06
N TRP A 85 -10.17 13.54 -3.71
CA TRP A 85 -10.06 13.90 -5.13
C TRP A 85 -8.84 14.77 -5.47
N GLN A 86 -8.29 15.50 -4.49
CA GLN A 86 -7.00 16.20 -4.57
C GLN A 86 -5.87 15.40 -3.90
N SER A 87 -6.01 14.07 -3.77
CA SER A 87 -5.13 13.25 -2.97
C SER A 87 -5.09 13.75 -1.51
N ASN A 88 -3.94 13.75 -0.85
CA ASN A 88 -3.85 14.11 0.57
C ASN A 88 -4.33 15.53 0.88
N SER A 89 -4.13 16.49 -0.02
CA SER A 89 -4.55 17.89 0.20
C SER A 89 -6.04 18.07 0.48
N SER A 90 -6.90 17.13 0.08
CA SER A 90 -8.34 17.16 0.36
C SER A 90 -8.78 16.31 1.54
N LEU A 91 -7.87 15.57 2.17
CA LEU A 91 -8.19 14.78 3.35
C LEU A 91 -8.28 15.65 4.61
N PRO A 92 -9.14 15.28 5.58
CA PRO A 92 -9.09 15.87 6.91
C PRO A 92 -7.70 15.70 7.52
N GLN A 93 -7.26 16.71 8.29
CA GLN A 93 -5.97 16.67 8.97
C GLN A 93 -5.99 15.85 10.26
N SER A 94 -7.17 15.40 10.69
CA SER A 94 -7.37 14.63 11.92
C SER A 94 -8.53 13.65 11.77
N GLY A 95 -8.72 12.80 12.79
CA GLY A 95 -9.77 11.78 12.82
C GLY A 95 -9.28 10.39 12.42
N PHE A 96 -7.98 10.21 12.30
CA PHE A 96 -7.35 8.94 11.98
C PHE A 96 -6.89 8.21 13.25
N ASP A 97 -6.92 6.89 13.22
CA ASP A 97 -6.26 5.99 14.18
C ASP A 97 -5.38 5.03 13.38
N ASP A 98 -4.30 5.60 12.88
CA ASP A 98 -3.39 4.94 11.96
C ASP A 98 -2.07 4.58 12.64
N GLU A 99 -1.46 3.51 12.18
CA GLU A 99 -0.08 3.16 12.54
C GLU A 99 0.59 2.32 11.45
N ILE A 100 1.90 2.42 11.39
CA ILE A 100 2.73 1.51 10.58
C ILE A 100 3.07 0.32 11.47
N MET A 101 2.78 -0.88 10.99
CA MET A 101 2.97 -2.14 11.72
C MET A 101 3.82 -3.11 10.93
N VAL A 102 4.37 -4.07 11.64
CA VAL A 102 5.06 -5.24 11.08
C VAL A 102 4.33 -6.50 11.48
N LEU A 103 3.98 -7.33 10.51
CA LEU A 103 3.53 -8.71 10.71
C LEU A 103 4.74 -9.64 10.62
N SER A 104 4.97 -10.45 11.65
CA SER A 104 6.05 -11.45 11.67
C SER A 104 5.69 -12.66 12.55
N PRO A 105 5.91 -13.90 12.06
CA PRO A 105 6.16 -14.27 10.66
C PRO A 105 4.97 -13.94 9.76
N VAL A 106 5.18 -13.91 8.44
CA VAL A 106 4.11 -13.59 7.47
C VAL A 106 3.17 -14.79 7.29
N ARG A 107 2.32 -14.99 8.30
CA ARG A 107 1.35 -16.10 8.40
C ARG A 107 0.09 -15.61 9.13
N PRO A 108 -1.04 -16.34 9.01
CA PRO A 108 -2.28 -15.97 9.71
C PRO A 108 -2.18 -15.93 11.24
N ASP A 109 -1.25 -16.69 11.81
CA ASP A 109 -0.90 -16.74 13.24
C ASP A 109 0.28 -15.84 13.61
N GLY A 110 0.81 -15.07 12.64
CA GLY A 110 1.86 -14.09 12.87
C GLY A 110 1.43 -12.97 13.81
N GLN A 111 2.41 -12.39 14.48
CA GLN A 111 2.17 -11.30 15.42
C GLN A 111 2.32 -9.95 14.74
N LEU A 112 1.37 -9.05 15.02
CA LEU A 112 1.44 -7.65 14.63
C LEU A 112 2.13 -6.86 15.75
N SER A 113 3.15 -6.09 15.38
CA SER A 113 3.81 -5.14 16.27
C SER A 113 3.81 -3.75 15.65
N THR A 114 3.59 -2.72 16.49
CA THR A 114 3.66 -1.33 16.05
C THR A 114 5.11 -0.95 15.79
N LEU A 115 5.40 -0.47 14.58
CA LEU A 115 6.69 0.11 14.22
C LEU A 115 6.70 1.62 14.46
N PHE A 116 5.64 2.29 14.04
CA PHE A 116 5.47 3.73 14.21
C PHE A 116 4.00 4.08 14.40
N ARG A 117 3.72 4.93 15.40
CA ARG A 117 2.40 5.51 15.62
C ARG A 117 2.53 7.03 15.66
N PRO A 118 1.81 7.78 14.80
CA PRO A 118 1.80 9.23 14.84
C PRO A 118 1.09 9.75 16.10
N ARG A 119 1.05 11.07 16.27
CA ARG A 119 0.22 11.69 17.31
C ARG A 119 -1.26 11.29 17.15
N PRO A 120 -2.03 11.18 18.23
CA PRO A 120 -3.44 10.80 18.14
C PRO A 120 -4.22 11.68 17.15
N GLY A 121 -5.01 11.02 16.31
CA GLY A 121 -5.81 11.68 15.29
C GLY A 121 -5.10 11.92 13.96
N GLN A 122 -3.80 11.75 13.88
CA GLN A 122 -3.05 11.99 12.65
C GLN A 122 -3.06 10.78 11.70
N PHE A 123 -3.07 11.09 10.41
CA PHE A 123 -2.86 10.13 9.33
C PHE A 123 -1.41 9.68 9.27
N VAL A 124 -1.19 8.44 8.90
CA VAL A 124 0.06 7.95 8.33
C VAL A 124 -0.25 7.04 7.14
N GLY A 125 0.41 7.25 6.02
CA GLY A 125 0.16 6.47 4.80
C GLY A 125 1.11 6.79 3.68
N ASP A 126 0.77 6.37 2.47
CA ASP A 126 1.61 6.50 1.27
C ASP A 126 3.02 5.94 1.53
N VAL A 127 3.06 4.75 2.12
CA VAL A 127 4.31 4.13 2.56
C VAL A 127 5.03 3.54 1.37
N ASP A 128 6.26 3.98 1.12
CA ASP A 128 7.17 3.39 0.14
C ASP A 128 8.41 2.83 0.83
N LEU A 129 8.64 1.52 0.67
CA LEU A 129 9.78 0.83 1.26
C LEU A 129 10.99 0.95 0.33
N HIS A 130 12.12 1.43 0.86
CA HIS A 130 13.37 1.49 0.12
C HIS A 130 13.79 0.11 -0.41
N PHE A 131 14.44 0.05 -1.56
CA PHE A 131 14.89 -1.19 -2.22
C PHE A 131 15.77 -2.08 -1.33
N SER A 132 16.47 -1.51 -0.34
CA SER A 132 17.25 -2.25 0.65
C SER A 132 16.43 -2.78 1.83
N SER A 133 15.13 -2.43 1.90
CA SER A 133 14.24 -2.72 3.04
C SER A 133 14.72 -2.16 4.39
N GLN A 134 15.67 -1.21 4.42
CA GLN A 134 16.23 -0.66 5.65
C GLN A 134 15.53 0.61 6.13
N LYS A 135 14.78 1.27 5.28
CA LYS A 135 14.06 2.52 5.57
C LYS A 135 12.85 2.67 4.66
N MET A 136 11.96 3.57 5.02
CA MET A 136 10.73 3.85 4.29
C MET A 136 10.41 5.33 4.27
N LEU A 137 9.67 5.76 3.25
CA LEU A 137 9.00 7.05 3.17
C LEU A 137 7.53 6.90 3.56
N PHE A 138 6.94 7.95 4.06
CA PHE A 138 5.49 8.03 4.28
C PHE A 138 5.03 9.49 4.37
N SER A 139 3.74 9.69 4.20
CA SER A 139 3.09 10.99 4.32
C SER A 139 2.43 11.15 5.67
N MET A 140 2.59 12.32 6.29
CA MET A 140 1.94 12.70 7.55
C MET A 140 1.84 14.23 7.62
N ILE A 141 0.96 14.75 8.48
CA ILE A 141 0.90 16.20 8.76
C ILE A 141 2.15 16.62 9.56
N GLY A 142 2.87 17.60 9.03
CA GLY A 142 4.00 18.23 9.70
C GLY A 142 3.59 19.28 10.72
N ASP A 143 4.57 19.84 11.45
CA ASP A 143 4.32 20.86 12.49
C ASP A 143 3.77 22.19 11.92
N ASN A 144 3.94 22.43 10.62
CA ASN A 144 3.34 23.57 9.89
C ASN A 144 1.86 23.34 9.51
N GLY A 145 1.24 22.22 9.90
CA GLY A 145 -0.13 21.87 9.56
C GLY A 145 -0.35 21.50 8.08
N ARG A 146 0.71 21.22 7.34
CA ARG A 146 0.67 20.79 5.95
C ARG A 146 1.12 19.34 5.80
N TRP A 147 0.70 18.68 4.76
CA TRP A 147 1.19 17.35 4.39
C TRP A 147 2.68 17.40 4.09
N GLN A 148 3.43 16.50 4.71
CA GLN A 148 4.87 16.44 4.57
C GLN A 148 5.34 14.99 4.41
N ILE A 149 6.52 14.85 3.82
CA ILE A 149 7.18 13.56 3.62
C ILE A 149 8.13 13.32 4.78
N PHE A 150 8.01 12.15 5.37
CA PHE A 150 8.87 11.66 6.43
C PHE A 150 9.63 10.42 5.98
N GLU A 151 10.81 10.23 6.55
CA GLU A 151 11.59 9.00 6.43
C GLU A 151 11.79 8.37 7.81
N LEU A 152 11.73 7.04 7.87
CA LEU A 152 11.91 6.23 9.07
C LEU A 152 12.72 4.99 8.73
N ASN A 153 13.62 4.57 9.60
CA ASN A 153 14.28 3.26 9.47
C ASN A 153 13.29 2.13 9.73
N SER A 154 13.51 0.96 9.11
CA SER A 154 12.65 -0.21 9.29
C SER A 154 12.75 -0.88 10.67
N ASP A 155 13.63 -0.39 11.53
CA ASP A 155 13.69 -0.72 12.95
C ASP A 155 12.92 0.25 13.86
N GLY A 156 12.27 1.29 13.27
CA GLY A 156 11.51 2.32 13.97
C GLY A 156 12.35 3.51 14.45
N SER A 157 13.65 3.51 14.20
CA SER A 157 14.55 4.61 14.56
C SER A 157 14.67 5.66 13.45
N GLY A 158 15.29 6.79 13.76
CA GLY A 158 15.74 7.76 12.75
C GLY A 158 14.60 8.51 12.04
N LEU A 159 13.44 8.72 12.68
CA LEU A 159 12.37 9.55 12.14
C LEU A 159 12.88 10.93 11.79
N ARG A 160 12.69 11.35 10.54
CA ARG A 160 13.03 12.69 10.07
C ARG A 160 12.01 13.19 9.04
N GLN A 161 11.71 14.48 9.09
CA GLN A 161 10.93 15.17 8.08
C GLN A 161 11.84 15.62 6.94
N LEU A 162 11.44 15.36 5.69
CA LEU A 162 12.23 15.68 4.49
C LEU A 162 11.78 16.96 3.79
N THR A 163 10.52 17.34 3.95
CA THR A 163 9.92 18.54 3.33
C THR A 163 9.35 19.44 4.42
N GLY A 164 8.94 20.66 4.09
CA GLY A 164 8.28 21.57 5.04
C GLY A 164 8.93 22.95 5.20
N GLU A 165 9.91 23.28 4.36
CA GLU A 165 10.52 24.62 4.36
C GLU A 165 9.54 25.72 3.93
N GLN A 166 8.53 25.36 3.10
CA GLN A 166 7.52 26.28 2.60
C GLN A 166 6.23 26.13 3.41
N PRO A 167 5.72 27.20 4.05
CA PRO A 167 4.62 27.11 5.02
C PRO A 167 3.28 26.69 4.40
N ASP A 168 3.02 27.02 3.13
CA ASP A 168 1.74 26.80 2.47
C ASP A 168 1.76 25.66 1.44
N VAL A 169 2.76 24.79 1.51
CA VAL A 169 2.97 23.71 0.55
C VAL A 169 2.69 22.36 1.19
N ASP A 170 1.83 21.60 0.53
CA ASP A 170 1.66 20.18 0.79
C ASP A 170 2.64 19.35 -0.05
N SER A 171 3.27 18.37 0.56
CA SER A 171 4.16 17.39 -0.09
C SER A 171 3.85 16.00 0.44
N TYR A 172 3.57 15.05 -0.45
CA TYR A 172 3.09 13.72 -0.08
C TYR A 172 3.35 12.70 -1.19
N ASP A 173 2.97 11.45 -0.96
CA ASP A 173 2.93 10.40 -1.98
C ASP A 173 4.30 10.17 -2.62
N ALA A 174 5.30 9.97 -1.76
CA ALA A 174 6.70 9.88 -2.18
C ALA A 174 7.11 8.44 -2.48
N CYS A 175 8.00 8.26 -3.47
CA CYS A 175 8.68 7.00 -3.71
C CYS A 175 10.19 7.19 -3.97
N TYR A 176 10.98 6.16 -3.62
CA TYR A 176 12.41 6.15 -3.90
C TYR A 176 12.69 5.90 -5.38
N LEU A 177 13.68 6.62 -5.92
CA LEU A 177 14.24 6.36 -7.24
C LEU A 177 15.47 5.45 -7.13
N PRO A 178 15.78 4.65 -8.18
CA PRO A 178 16.94 3.74 -8.17
C PRO A 178 18.29 4.46 -8.01
N ASP A 179 18.36 5.75 -8.33
CA ASP A 179 19.56 6.58 -8.19
C ASP A 179 19.71 7.23 -6.81
N GLY A 180 18.84 6.86 -5.85
CA GLY A 180 18.83 7.34 -4.47
C GLY A 180 18.08 8.64 -4.24
N ARG A 181 17.54 9.26 -5.29
CA ARG A 181 16.65 10.42 -5.16
C ARG A 181 15.24 9.99 -4.76
N ILE A 182 14.40 10.97 -4.45
CA ILE A 182 13.00 10.77 -4.05
C ILE A 182 12.14 11.53 -5.04
N LEU A 183 11.12 10.85 -5.57
CA LEU A 183 10.05 11.41 -6.38
C LEU A 183 8.82 11.59 -5.48
N PHE A 184 8.09 12.68 -5.63
CA PHE A 184 6.95 12.97 -4.79
C PHE A 184 5.97 13.94 -5.45
N THR A 185 4.81 14.07 -4.85
CA THR A 185 3.75 15.00 -5.25
C THR A 185 3.81 16.25 -4.38
N SER A 186 3.69 17.45 -4.98
CA SER A 186 3.67 18.71 -4.22
C SER A 186 2.78 19.77 -4.85
N THR A 187 2.19 20.63 -4.00
CA THR A 187 1.41 21.80 -4.40
C THR A 187 2.24 23.07 -4.59
N ALA A 188 3.57 22.97 -4.56
CA ALA A 188 4.50 24.11 -4.65
C ALA A 188 4.42 24.91 -5.95
N TYR A 189 3.69 24.39 -6.94
CA TYR A 189 3.42 25.11 -8.19
C TYR A 189 2.45 26.29 -8.03
N PHE A 190 1.63 26.28 -6.97
CA PHE A 190 0.62 27.30 -6.63
C PHE A 190 -0.38 27.60 -7.77
N VAL A 191 -0.61 26.67 -8.66
CA VAL A 191 -1.64 26.76 -9.69
C VAL A 191 -2.98 26.33 -9.08
N GLY A 192 -4.00 27.15 -9.23
CA GLY A 192 -5.35 26.82 -8.75
C GLY A 192 -5.97 25.71 -9.59
N VAL A 193 -6.70 24.80 -8.93
CA VAL A 193 -7.47 23.76 -9.62
C VAL A 193 -8.58 24.42 -10.45
N PRO A 194 -8.68 24.18 -11.75
CA PRO A 194 -9.58 24.93 -12.65
C PRO A 194 -11.07 24.87 -12.27
N CYS A 195 -11.51 23.76 -11.69
CA CYS A 195 -12.92 23.50 -11.35
C CYS A 195 -13.31 23.96 -9.93
N VAL A 196 -12.38 24.48 -9.14
CA VAL A 196 -12.57 24.81 -7.73
C VAL A 196 -12.03 26.21 -7.43
N TYR A 197 -12.79 26.99 -6.71
CA TYR A 197 -12.45 28.37 -6.36
C TYR A 197 -11.06 28.46 -5.68
N GLY A 198 -10.03 28.80 -6.40
CA GLY A 198 -8.72 29.34 -6.01
C GLY A 198 -8.00 28.87 -4.73
N ASN A 199 -8.70 28.27 -3.78
CA ASN A 199 -8.16 27.81 -2.51
C ASN A 199 -7.55 26.42 -2.53
N SER A 200 -7.69 25.72 -3.66
CA SER A 200 -7.16 24.38 -3.88
C SER A 200 -6.09 24.44 -4.94
N HIS A 201 -4.93 23.91 -4.64
CA HIS A 201 -3.79 23.94 -5.58
C HIS A 201 -3.62 22.60 -6.28
N VAL A 202 -3.25 22.69 -7.54
CA VAL A 202 -2.82 21.54 -8.34
C VAL A 202 -1.56 20.97 -7.72
N ALA A 203 -1.54 19.66 -7.53
CA ALA A 203 -0.37 18.91 -7.10
C ALA A 203 0.27 18.23 -8.30
N THR A 204 1.57 18.46 -8.50
CA THR A 204 2.36 17.90 -9.59
C THR A 204 3.58 17.16 -9.08
N LEU A 205 4.29 16.46 -9.96
CA LEU A 205 5.46 15.68 -9.58
C LEU A 205 6.71 16.53 -9.42
N TYR A 206 7.41 16.27 -8.35
CA TYR A 206 8.71 16.85 -7.99
C TYR A 206 9.72 15.75 -7.67
N ARG A 207 10.99 16.07 -7.73
CA ARG A 207 12.07 15.25 -7.20
C ARG A 207 12.92 16.02 -6.23
N MET A 208 13.54 15.31 -5.29
CA MET A 208 14.53 15.83 -4.36
C MET A 208 15.67 14.84 -4.16
N ASP A 209 16.78 15.31 -3.61
CA ASP A 209 17.86 14.44 -3.14
C ASP A 209 17.40 13.67 -1.87
N ALA A 210 18.09 12.58 -1.53
CA ALA A 210 17.78 11.75 -0.36
C ALA A 210 17.75 12.52 0.98
N GLY A 211 18.39 13.67 1.04
CA GLY A 211 18.39 14.55 2.22
C GLY A 211 17.26 15.56 2.26
N GLY A 212 16.36 15.59 1.29
CA GLY A 212 15.29 16.60 1.16
C GLY A 212 15.68 17.86 0.39
N GLY A 213 16.95 18.01 -0.01
CA GLY A 213 17.45 19.17 -0.77
C GLY A 213 17.24 19.06 -2.28
N ASN A 214 17.62 20.14 -2.99
CA ASN A 214 17.60 20.21 -4.47
C ASN A 214 16.25 19.85 -5.10
N ILE A 215 15.17 20.37 -4.51
CA ILE A 215 13.80 20.13 -5.01
C ILE A 215 13.66 20.71 -6.43
N ARG A 216 13.15 19.89 -7.35
CA ARG A 216 12.86 20.27 -8.73
C ARG A 216 11.51 19.77 -9.17
N GLN A 217 10.72 20.65 -9.77
CA GLN A 217 9.48 20.32 -10.47
C GLN A 217 9.77 19.53 -11.74
N LEU A 218 8.97 18.51 -12.02
CA LEU A 218 9.09 17.64 -13.19
C LEU A 218 7.90 17.76 -14.16
N CYS A 219 6.72 18.05 -13.65
CA CYS A 219 5.50 18.23 -14.43
C CYS A 219 4.98 19.66 -14.27
N PHE A 220 4.45 20.22 -15.35
CA PHE A 220 4.00 21.62 -15.45
C PHE A 220 2.56 21.70 -15.98
N ASP A 221 1.77 20.70 -15.67
CA ASP A 221 0.39 20.58 -16.14
C ASP A 221 -0.56 21.46 -15.31
N GLN A 222 -1.73 21.75 -15.88
CA GLN A 222 -2.79 22.48 -15.17
C GLN A 222 -3.67 21.56 -14.33
N GLU A 223 -3.45 20.27 -14.40
CA GLU A 223 -4.17 19.21 -13.68
C GLU A 223 -3.23 18.45 -12.75
N HIS A 224 -3.80 17.64 -11.89
CA HIS A 224 -3.03 16.88 -10.92
C HIS A 224 -2.22 15.74 -11.54
N ASP A 225 -1.00 15.58 -11.04
CA ASP A 225 -0.16 14.39 -11.22
C ASP A 225 0.20 13.84 -9.84
N TRP A 226 -0.27 12.66 -9.47
CA TRP A 226 -0.07 12.07 -8.14
C TRP A 226 0.14 10.55 -8.19
N CYS A 227 0.37 9.95 -7.01
CA CYS A 227 0.60 8.52 -6.81
C CYS A 227 1.73 7.96 -7.69
N PRO A 228 2.93 8.57 -7.69
CA PRO A 228 4.03 8.07 -8.50
C PRO A 228 4.56 6.75 -7.94
N THR A 229 4.93 5.85 -8.84
CA THR A 229 5.68 4.64 -8.50
C THR A 229 6.69 4.31 -9.58
N VAL A 230 7.78 3.65 -9.20
CA VAL A 230 8.86 3.28 -10.13
C VAL A 230 8.68 1.85 -10.59
N LEU A 231 8.63 1.66 -11.91
CA LEU A 231 8.55 0.35 -12.53
C LEU A 231 9.96 -0.29 -12.64
N ASN A 232 10.00 -1.63 -12.75
CA ASN A 232 11.26 -2.39 -12.87
C ASN A 232 12.15 -1.99 -14.06
N ASN A 233 11.60 -1.30 -15.05
CA ASN A 233 12.35 -0.77 -16.20
C ASN A 233 12.82 0.68 -16.02
N GLY A 234 12.70 1.24 -14.80
CA GLY A 234 13.08 2.61 -14.45
C GLY A 234 12.10 3.69 -14.89
N ARG A 235 10.97 3.34 -15.49
CA ARG A 235 9.90 4.30 -15.81
C ARG A 235 9.09 4.62 -14.57
N VAL A 236 8.51 5.81 -14.55
CA VAL A 236 7.55 6.23 -13.52
C VAL A 236 6.14 6.04 -14.06
N LEU A 237 5.31 5.34 -13.28
CA LEU A 237 3.87 5.28 -13.46
C LEU A 237 3.26 6.27 -12.46
N TYR A 238 2.31 7.07 -12.87
CA TYR A 238 1.58 8.00 -12.02
C TYR A 238 0.15 8.21 -12.54
N SER A 239 -0.73 8.71 -11.67
CA SER A 239 -2.09 9.09 -12.06
C SER A 239 -2.11 10.54 -12.51
N ARG A 240 -2.81 10.81 -13.61
CA ARG A 240 -3.12 12.17 -14.07
C ARG A 240 -4.63 12.33 -14.13
N TRP A 241 -5.09 13.44 -13.63
CA TRP A 241 -6.51 13.83 -13.74
C TRP A 241 -6.68 14.88 -14.79
#